data_20891bc346901751cdb224ccbce8a2fa
#
_entry.id   20891bc346901751cdb224ccbce8a2fa
#
_cell.length_a   1.000
_cell.length_b   1.000
_cell.length_c   1.000
_cell.angle_alpha   90.00
_cell.angle_beta   90.00
_cell.angle_gamma   90.00
#
_symmetry.space_group_name_H-M   'P 1'
#
loop_
_entity.id
_entity.type
_entity.pdbx_description
1 polymer ?
#
loop_
_entity_poly.entity_id
_entity_poly.type
_entity_poly.pdbx_seq_one_letter_code
_entity_poly.pdbx_strand_id
1 'polypeptide(L)'
;MTAVIWDILDVLAHAPGDDPPWGLRICDQTGYGTSTIYPALDRMLNAGYITDHWEDPPPDDRPRRRYYELTASGRQWMTDAMQARSERRARWATHVPGTGTV
;
A
#
# COMPACT_ATOMS: atom_id res chain seq x y z
N MET A 1 -10.60 0.24 -5.19
CA MET A 1 -9.50 0.04 -4.24
C MET A 1 -9.93 0.57 -2.88
N THR A 2 -9.74 -0.19 -1.82
CA THR A 2 -10.18 0.18 -0.48
C THR A 2 -9.21 1.17 0.17
N ALA A 3 -9.66 1.88 1.21
CA ALA A 3 -8.79 2.78 1.97
C ALA A 3 -7.58 2.04 2.57
N VAL A 4 -7.79 0.82 3.06
CA VAL A 4 -6.70 0.00 3.63
C VAL A 4 -5.61 -0.26 2.58
N ILE A 5 -5.99 -0.62 1.37
CA ILE A 5 -5.03 -0.88 0.29
C ILE A 5 -4.27 0.40 -0.07
N TRP A 6 -4.95 1.54 -0.17
CA TRP A 6 -4.29 2.83 -0.42
C TRP A 6 -3.25 3.14 0.66
N ASP A 7 -3.59 2.90 1.93
CA ASP A 7 -2.69 3.19 3.05
C ASP A 7 -1.47 2.26 3.04
N ILE A 8 -1.67 0.98 2.71
CA ILE A 8 -0.56 0.03 2.57
C ILE A 8 0.36 0.45 1.41
N LEU A 9 -0.22 0.79 0.26
CA LEU A 9 0.57 1.25 -0.90
C LEU A 9 1.38 2.48 -0.57
N ASP A 10 0.81 3.41 0.17
CA ASP A 10 1.50 4.62 0.59
C ASP A 10 2.74 4.30 1.44
N VAL A 11 2.60 3.41 2.41
CA VAL A 11 3.73 2.95 3.24
C VAL A 11 4.81 2.30 2.38
N LEU A 12 4.43 1.39 1.48
CA LEU A 12 5.38 0.66 0.66
C LEU A 12 6.07 1.56 -0.38
N ALA A 13 5.34 2.50 -0.95
CA ALA A 13 5.88 3.41 -1.96
C ALA A 13 6.89 4.40 -1.38
N HIS A 14 6.72 4.79 -0.12
CA HIS A 14 7.58 5.76 0.56
C HIS A 14 8.69 5.10 1.39
N ALA A 15 8.70 3.77 1.48
CA ALA A 15 9.75 3.07 2.22
C ALA A 15 11.09 3.17 1.50
N PRO A 16 12.20 3.42 2.22
CA PRO A 16 13.53 3.36 1.62
C PRO A 16 13.81 1.99 1.03
N GLY A 17 14.54 1.93 -0.09
CA GLY A 17 14.84 0.67 -0.76
C GLY A 17 15.67 -0.31 0.08
N ASP A 18 16.46 0.23 1.02
CA ASP A 18 17.30 -0.55 1.93
C ASP A 18 16.64 -0.80 3.30
N ASP A 19 15.42 -0.34 3.49
CA ASP A 19 14.68 -0.48 4.75
C ASP A 19 13.19 -0.77 4.47
N PRO A 20 12.89 -1.94 3.88
CA PRO A 20 11.51 -2.31 3.61
C PRO A 20 10.74 -2.56 4.91
N PRO A 21 9.44 -2.25 4.95
CA PRO A 21 8.64 -2.47 6.14
C PRO A 21 8.28 -3.94 6.32
N TRP A 22 8.17 -4.34 7.58
CA TRP A 22 7.61 -5.65 7.96
C TRP A 22 6.16 -5.46 8.41
N GLY A 23 5.44 -6.59 8.56
CA GLY A 23 4.00 -6.55 8.80
C GLY A 23 3.56 -5.69 9.98
N LEU A 24 4.20 -5.87 11.14
CA LEU A 24 3.84 -5.08 12.32
C LEU A 24 4.16 -3.60 12.18
N ARG A 25 5.23 -3.26 11.45
CA ARG A 25 5.54 -1.87 11.14
C ARG A 25 4.49 -1.24 10.23
N ILE A 26 3.98 -2.00 9.28
CA ILE A 26 2.87 -1.54 8.44
C ILE A 26 1.63 -1.28 9.28
N CYS A 27 1.31 -2.17 10.23
CA CYS A 27 0.22 -1.95 11.18
C CYS A 27 0.43 -0.67 11.96
N ASP A 28 1.62 -0.46 12.48
CA ASP A 28 1.96 0.70 13.30
C ASP A 28 1.84 2.00 12.49
N GLN A 29 2.36 2.01 11.26
CA GLN A 29 2.36 3.21 10.42
C GLN A 29 0.99 3.54 9.87
N THR A 30 0.12 2.55 9.65
CA THR A 30 -1.23 2.77 9.12
C THR A 30 -2.29 2.93 10.20
N GLY A 31 -2.02 2.42 11.39
CA GLY A 31 -3.00 2.41 12.48
C GLY A 31 -3.98 1.24 12.44
N TYR A 32 -3.90 0.36 11.43
CA TYR A 32 -4.76 -0.83 11.36
C TYR A 32 -4.18 -1.98 12.15
N GLY A 33 -5.04 -2.84 12.63
CA GLY A 33 -4.62 -4.05 13.33
C GLY A 33 -4.19 -5.17 12.38
N THR A 34 -3.61 -6.22 12.97
CA THR A 34 -3.12 -7.39 12.22
C THR A 34 -4.23 -8.11 11.46
N SER A 35 -5.45 -8.14 12.02
CA SER A 35 -6.60 -8.79 11.39
C SER A 35 -7.05 -8.07 10.11
N THR A 36 -6.65 -6.83 9.92
CA THR A 36 -6.94 -6.05 8.72
C THR A 36 -5.77 -6.08 7.75
N ILE A 37 -4.56 -5.90 8.25
CA ILE A 37 -3.36 -5.76 7.42
C ILE A 37 -2.95 -7.09 6.78
N TYR A 38 -2.85 -8.18 7.53
CA TYR A 38 -2.35 -9.43 6.97
C TYR A 38 -3.25 -10.02 5.86
N PRO A 39 -4.58 -10.03 5.99
CA PRO A 39 -5.42 -10.44 4.86
C PRO A 39 -5.26 -9.56 3.62
N ALA A 40 -5.07 -8.26 3.80
CA ALA A 40 -4.83 -7.34 2.68
C ALA A 40 -3.48 -7.63 2.00
N LEU A 41 -2.42 -7.84 2.78
CA LEU A 41 -1.12 -8.21 2.26
C LEU A 41 -1.17 -9.54 1.49
N ASP A 42 -1.89 -10.52 2.01
CA ASP A 42 -2.05 -11.82 1.32
C ASP A 42 -2.73 -11.65 -0.03
N ARG A 43 -3.77 -10.83 -0.11
CA ARG A 43 -4.43 -10.54 -1.40
C ARG A 43 -3.48 -9.86 -2.39
N MET A 44 -2.67 -8.94 -1.90
CA MET A 44 -1.69 -8.24 -2.75
C MET A 44 -0.57 -9.16 -3.21
N LEU A 45 -0.11 -10.07 -2.34
CA LEU A 45 0.87 -11.10 -2.70
C LEU A 45 0.30 -12.04 -3.79
N ASN A 46 -0.92 -12.53 -3.59
CA ASN A 46 -1.58 -13.42 -4.54
C ASN A 46 -1.80 -12.76 -5.90
N ALA A 47 -2.03 -11.47 -5.92
CA ALA A 47 -2.18 -10.69 -7.16
C ALA A 47 -0.84 -10.34 -7.82
N GLY A 48 0.28 -10.57 -7.16
CA GLY A 48 1.60 -10.24 -7.68
C GLY A 48 1.99 -8.78 -7.57
N TYR A 49 1.28 -7.99 -6.78
CA TYR A 49 1.54 -6.57 -6.61
C TYR A 49 2.63 -6.27 -5.59
N ILE A 50 2.87 -7.18 -4.67
CA ILE A 50 3.96 -7.11 -3.71
C ILE A 50 4.70 -8.44 -3.67
N THR A 51 5.93 -8.41 -3.19
CA THR A 51 6.72 -9.58 -2.86
C THR A 51 7.09 -9.53 -1.39
N ASP A 52 7.48 -10.65 -0.84
CA ASP A 52 7.89 -10.76 0.53
C ASP A 52 9.18 -11.56 0.67
N HIS A 53 9.88 -11.33 1.75
CA HIS A 53 11.03 -12.13 2.10
C HIS A 53 11.22 -12.14 3.61
N TRP A 54 11.74 -13.25 4.12
CA TRP A 54 12.06 -13.39 5.52
C TRP A 54 13.45 -12.85 5.80
N GLU A 55 13.58 -12.19 6.94
CA GLU A 55 14.87 -11.77 7.47
C GLU A 55 15.76 -12.97 7.72
N ASP A 56 17.07 -12.82 7.53
CA ASP A 56 18.04 -13.79 8.03
C ASP A 56 17.91 -13.90 9.55
N PRO A 57 18.29 -15.04 10.15
CA PRO A 57 18.16 -15.17 11.60
C PRO A 57 18.76 -13.99 12.32
N PRO A 58 17.97 -13.29 13.18
CA PRO A 58 18.49 -12.14 13.90
C PRO A 58 19.48 -12.57 14.97
N PRO A 59 20.50 -11.74 15.28
CA PRO A 59 21.54 -12.10 16.26
C PRO A 59 21.05 -12.14 17.71
N ASP A 60 19.88 -11.58 18.00
CA ASP A 60 19.33 -11.41 19.35
C ASP A 60 18.15 -12.34 19.64
N ASP A 61 18.02 -13.42 18.91
CA ASP A 61 16.97 -14.45 19.08
C ASP A 61 15.52 -13.94 19.01
N ARG A 62 15.30 -12.73 18.56
CA ARG A 62 13.94 -12.24 18.34
C ARG A 62 13.30 -12.96 17.17
N PRO A 63 11.95 -12.99 17.06
CA PRO A 63 11.29 -13.56 15.89
C PRO A 63 11.75 -12.90 14.60
N ARG A 64 11.90 -13.72 13.55
CA ARG A 64 12.26 -13.23 12.22
C ARG A 64 11.16 -12.34 11.69
N ARG A 65 11.56 -11.25 11.01
CA ARG A 65 10.63 -10.33 10.36
C ARG A 65 10.39 -10.76 8.92
N ARG A 66 9.17 -10.56 8.46
CA ARG A 66 8.79 -10.76 7.07
C ARG A 66 8.61 -9.40 6.44
N TYR A 67 9.46 -9.08 5.47
CA TYR A 67 9.46 -7.79 4.80
C TYR A 67 8.65 -7.83 3.52
N TYR A 68 8.08 -6.69 3.14
CA TYR A 68 7.23 -6.55 1.96
C TYR A 68 7.71 -5.40 1.08
N GLU A 69 7.68 -5.61 -0.22
CA GLU A 69 8.08 -4.62 -1.21
C GLU A 69 7.12 -4.64 -2.39
N LEU A 70 6.92 -3.46 -3.02
CA LEU A 70 6.17 -3.38 -4.26
C LEU A 70 6.95 -4.03 -5.39
N THR A 71 6.24 -4.79 -6.22
CA THR A 71 6.76 -5.26 -7.50
C THR A 71 6.60 -4.17 -8.56
N ALA A 72 7.22 -4.35 -9.73
CA ALA A 72 6.97 -3.45 -10.86
C ALA A 72 5.49 -3.44 -11.23
N SER A 73 4.84 -4.60 -11.20
CA SER A 73 3.40 -4.74 -11.42
C SER A 73 2.60 -3.96 -10.37
N GLY A 74 3.01 -4.02 -9.10
CA GLY A 74 2.35 -3.28 -8.03
C GLY A 74 2.49 -1.78 -8.18
N ARG A 75 3.66 -1.31 -8.61
CA ARG A 75 3.87 0.13 -8.88
C ARG A 75 3.00 0.62 -10.02
N GLN A 76 2.89 -0.17 -11.08
CA GLN A 76 2.04 0.16 -12.22
C GLN A 76 0.56 0.18 -11.82
N TRP A 77 0.12 -0.80 -11.05
CA TRP A 77 -1.23 -0.84 -10.51
C TRP A 77 -1.57 0.40 -9.69
N MET A 78 -0.65 0.79 -8.82
CA MET A 78 -0.82 2.00 -7.99
C MET A 78 -0.91 3.26 -8.87
N THR A 79 -0.02 3.39 -9.84
CA THR A 79 -0.01 4.54 -10.76
C THR A 79 -1.32 4.63 -11.54
N ASP A 80 -1.79 3.51 -12.08
CA ASP A 80 -3.05 3.45 -12.82
C ASP A 80 -4.25 3.82 -11.93
N ALA A 81 -4.25 3.34 -10.69
CA ALA A 81 -5.32 3.64 -9.74
C ALA A 81 -5.31 5.11 -9.34
N MET A 82 -4.13 5.70 -9.14
CA MET A 82 -4.00 7.12 -8.84
C MET A 82 -4.48 7.99 -10.00
N GLN A 83 -4.14 7.61 -11.23
CA GLN A 83 -4.58 8.31 -12.42
C GLN A 83 -6.10 8.23 -12.58
N ALA A 84 -6.68 7.05 -12.41
CA ALA A 84 -8.13 6.87 -12.49
C ALA A 84 -8.86 7.70 -11.44
N ARG A 85 -8.30 7.77 -10.22
CA ARG A 85 -8.85 8.58 -9.14
C ARG A 85 -8.79 10.08 -9.47
N SER A 86 -7.67 10.52 -10.04
CA SER A 86 -7.51 11.92 -10.47
C SER A 86 -8.49 12.29 -11.56
N GLU A 87 -8.68 11.42 -12.54
CA GLU A 87 -9.65 11.62 -13.64
C GLU A 87 -11.07 11.70 -13.10
N ARG A 88 -11.45 10.85 -12.15
CA ARG A 88 -12.79 10.93 -11.54
C ARG A 88 -13.00 12.24 -10.80
N ARG A 89 -11.99 12.72 -10.09
CA ARG A 89 -12.06 14.03 -9.41
C ARG A 89 -12.22 15.17 -10.40
N ALA A 90 -11.50 15.12 -11.51
CA ALA A 90 -11.60 16.14 -12.54
C ALA A 90 -12.99 16.15 -13.16
N ARG A 91 -13.56 14.98 -13.49
CA ARG A 91 -14.93 14.88 -14.01
C ARG A 91 -15.96 15.38 -13.02
N TRP A 92 -15.80 15.01 -11.76
CA TRP A 92 -16.71 15.48 -10.71
C TRP A 92 -16.66 17.00 -10.59
N ALA A 93 -15.47 17.59 -10.61
CA ALA A 93 -15.30 19.04 -10.51
C ALA A 93 -15.97 19.80 -11.65
N THR A 94 -15.97 19.23 -12.86
CA THR A 94 -16.61 19.87 -14.02
C THR A 94 -18.12 19.68 -14.07
N HIS A 95 -18.66 18.69 -13.34
CA HIS A 95 -20.09 18.39 -13.36
C HIS A 95 -20.85 18.81 -12.11
N VAL A 96 -20.17 19.36 -11.11
CA VAL A 96 -20.82 19.79 -9.88
C VAL A 96 -21.73 20.99 -10.17
N PRO A 97 -23.04 20.90 -9.87
CA PRO A 97 -23.96 22.01 -10.06
C PRO A 97 -23.54 23.22 -9.23
N GLY A 98 -23.63 24.37 -9.83
CA GLY A 98 -23.27 25.61 -9.15
C GLY A 98 -21.80 25.99 -9.19
N THR A 99 -20.95 25.06 -9.55
CA THR A 99 -19.52 25.35 -9.68
C THR A 99 -19.29 26.24 -10.89
N GLY A 100 -18.76 27.42 -10.67
CA GLY A 100 -18.53 28.37 -11.76
C GLY A 100 -19.74 29.18 -12.20
N THR A 101 -20.87 28.98 -11.58
CA THR A 101 -22.06 29.78 -11.86
C THR A 101 -22.17 31.00 -10.96
N VAL A 102 -21.26 31.10 -10.12
CA VAL A 102 -21.19 32.16 -9.12
C VAL A 102 -20.79 33.49 -9.77
#